data_ac49f0692d397d6f80091f1e71264cca
#
_entry.id   ac49f0692d397d6f80091f1e71264cca
#
_cell.length_a   1.000
_cell.length_b   1.000
_cell.length_c   1.000
_cell.angle_alpha   90.00
_cell.angle_beta   90.00
_cell.angle_gamma   90.00
#
_symmetry.space_group_name_H-M   'P 1'
#
loop_
_entity.id
_entity.type
_entity.pdbx_description
1 polymer ?
#
loop_
_entity_poly.entity_id
_entity_poly.type
_entity_poly.pdbx_seq_one_letter_code
_entity_poly.pdbx_strand_id
1 'polypeptide(L)'
;MQILHSIHFVIALGIFLIIIKEFAQSCSCLMTENKRKILLKSQNTLVMVLAGALLSALAQSSSIVVLMVIGLVEGGVISEKNGLAAVLGTEIGTTVTGQLLSIPHKTIFFILPLILIISMVLPKFKNLRKTIFWFALLIISLYHMGLPVKGLTSNSGNTMLRQLLLMANNKVHLAIFIGFAFTALIQSSSALTALAINLGRVGVLEITGALGLILGANLGTCITGVLASFSFSKKAKTIVVGQILFNFLGIIIISIIFHHYVNLVILITPSNLIERQIANGQTLFNALSVIAILPIFPIFYRIVKKFL
;
A
#
# COMPACT_ATOMS: atom_id res chain seq x y z
N MET A 1 -30.89 13.92 3.62
CA MET A 1 -30.31 12.68 3.04
C MET A 1 -28.81 12.74 2.87
N GLN A 2 -28.22 13.79 2.26
CA GLN A 2 -26.75 13.93 2.07
C GLN A 2 -25.95 13.91 3.37
N ILE A 3 -26.38 14.64 4.41
CA ILE A 3 -25.71 14.65 5.72
C ILE A 3 -25.66 13.22 6.30
N LEU A 4 -26.74 12.45 6.18
CA LEU A 4 -26.81 11.08 6.67
C LEU A 4 -25.80 10.16 5.92
N HIS A 5 -25.69 10.31 4.60
CA HIS A 5 -24.70 9.57 3.81
C HIS A 5 -23.26 9.99 4.16
N SER A 6 -23.01 11.27 4.43
CA SER A 6 -21.69 11.76 4.87
C SER A 6 -21.32 11.19 6.24
N ILE A 7 -22.21 11.22 7.20
CA ILE A 7 -22.00 10.63 8.53
C ILE A 7 -21.76 9.12 8.41
N HIS A 8 -22.60 8.42 7.64
CA HIS A 8 -22.43 6.99 7.42
C HIS A 8 -21.09 6.66 6.76
N PHE A 9 -20.64 7.46 5.77
CA PHE A 9 -19.34 7.28 5.14
C PHE A 9 -18.18 7.47 6.13
N VAL A 10 -18.20 8.53 6.95
CA VAL A 10 -17.17 8.79 7.96
C VAL A 10 -17.10 7.65 8.99
N ILE A 11 -18.24 7.18 9.47
CA ILE A 11 -18.31 6.04 10.40
C ILE A 11 -17.77 4.77 9.72
N ALA A 12 -18.21 4.45 8.51
CA ALA A 12 -17.78 3.28 7.77
C ALA A 12 -16.26 3.32 7.48
N LEU A 13 -15.74 4.49 7.11
CA LEU A 13 -14.30 4.71 6.92
C LEU A 13 -13.54 4.51 8.23
N GLY A 14 -14.02 5.06 9.35
CA GLY A 14 -13.40 4.88 10.66
C GLY A 14 -13.33 3.40 11.08
N ILE A 15 -14.43 2.67 10.93
CA ILE A 15 -14.50 1.24 11.20
C ILE A 15 -13.52 0.48 10.29
N PHE A 16 -13.50 0.80 8.99
CA PHE A 16 -12.57 0.19 8.04
C PHE A 16 -11.10 0.44 8.44
N LEU A 17 -10.73 1.66 8.86
CA LEU A 17 -9.36 1.98 9.30
C LEU A 17 -8.95 1.19 10.56
N ILE A 18 -9.87 0.96 11.48
CA ILE A 18 -9.61 0.10 12.64
C ILE A 18 -9.38 -1.35 12.20
N ILE A 19 -10.25 -1.87 11.36
CA ILE A 19 -10.18 -3.27 10.90
C ILE A 19 -8.91 -3.53 10.08
N ILE A 20 -8.50 -2.63 9.17
CA ILE A 20 -7.28 -2.82 8.37
C ILE A 20 -6.03 -2.79 9.26
N LYS A 21 -6.02 -1.98 10.32
CA LYS A 21 -4.95 -1.95 11.31
C LYS A 21 -4.86 -3.27 12.08
N GLU A 22 -5.97 -3.79 12.55
CA GLU A 22 -6.04 -5.08 13.26
C GLU A 22 -5.65 -6.25 12.34
N PHE A 23 -6.07 -6.22 11.07
CA PHE A 23 -5.64 -7.18 10.07
C PHE A 23 -4.12 -7.15 9.90
N ALA A 24 -3.51 -5.97 9.69
CA ALA A 24 -2.07 -5.83 9.54
C ALA A 24 -1.31 -6.33 10.80
N GLN A 25 -1.79 -6.02 12.00
CA GLN A 25 -1.21 -6.53 13.25
C GLN A 25 -1.30 -8.06 13.34
N SER A 26 -2.43 -8.64 12.96
CA SER A 26 -2.61 -10.11 12.98
C SER A 26 -1.68 -10.81 11.99
N CYS A 27 -1.48 -10.23 10.80
CA CYS A 27 -0.51 -10.73 9.81
C CYS A 27 0.92 -10.65 10.36
N SER A 28 1.27 -9.57 11.03
CA SER A 28 2.61 -9.38 11.59
C SER A 28 2.96 -10.44 12.65
N CYS A 29 1.96 -10.97 13.36
CA CYS A 29 2.15 -12.06 14.33
C CYS A 29 2.43 -13.44 13.71
N LEU A 30 2.27 -13.60 12.39
CA LEU A 30 2.57 -14.87 11.71
C LEU A 30 4.08 -15.16 11.64
N MET A 31 4.91 -14.14 11.84
CA MET A 31 6.37 -14.28 11.80
C MET A 31 7.01 -13.71 13.08
N THR A 32 7.86 -14.51 13.73
CA THR A 32 8.60 -14.09 14.92
C THR A 32 9.69 -13.06 14.59
N GLU A 33 10.02 -12.18 15.53
CA GLU A 33 11.09 -11.17 15.36
C GLU A 33 12.45 -11.79 14.97
N ASN A 34 12.81 -12.92 15.55
CA ASN A 34 14.06 -13.60 15.24
C ASN A 34 14.12 -14.02 13.76
N LYS A 35 13.03 -14.57 13.21
CA LYS A 35 12.95 -14.93 11.79
C LYS A 35 13.06 -13.70 10.88
N ARG A 36 12.45 -12.58 11.26
CA ARG A 36 12.57 -11.30 10.53
C ARG A 36 14.01 -10.80 10.51
N LYS A 37 14.70 -10.84 11.67
CA LYS A 37 16.11 -10.43 11.79
C LYS A 37 17.04 -11.32 10.96
N ILE A 38 16.80 -12.63 10.91
CA ILE A 38 17.60 -13.58 10.12
C ILE A 38 17.49 -13.27 8.62
N LEU A 39 16.28 -13.00 8.11
CA LEU A 39 16.06 -12.66 6.71
C LEU A 39 16.82 -11.40 6.28
N LEU A 40 16.99 -10.44 7.19
CA LEU A 40 17.65 -9.16 6.92
C LEU A 40 19.17 -9.18 7.16
N LYS A 41 19.81 -10.32 7.41
CA LYS A 41 21.27 -10.42 7.62
C LYS A 41 22.09 -10.60 6.36
N SER A 42 21.46 -10.80 5.20
CA SER A 42 22.18 -11.01 3.94
C SER A 42 23.00 -9.78 3.54
N GLN A 43 24.16 -10.01 2.92
CA GLN A 43 24.98 -8.97 2.29
C GLN A 43 24.62 -8.76 0.81
N ASN A 44 23.78 -9.62 0.24
CA ASN A 44 23.36 -9.53 -1.15
C ASN A 44 22.18 -8.57 -1.30
N THR A 45 22.32 -7.55 -2.14
CA THR A 45 21.29 -6.53 -2.39
C THR A 45 19.96 -7.14 -2.86
N LEU A 46 19.99 -8.11 -3.79
CA LEU A 46 18.79 -8.75 -4.30
C LEU A 46 18.06 -9.55 -3.20
N VAL A 47 18.82 -10.29 -2.39
CA VAL A 47 18.26 -11.02 -1.25
C VAL A 47 17.62 -10.07 -0.25
N MET A 48 18.20 -8.89 -0.02
CA MET A 48 17.64 -7.88 0.87
C MET A 48 16.34 -7.28 0.31
N VAL A 49 16.28 -7.02 -1.02
CA VAL A 49 15.02 -6.59 -1.68
C VAL A 49 13.94 -7.67 -1.53
N LEU A 50 14.26 -8.92 -1.81
CA LEU A 50 13.30 -10.04 -1.66
C LEU A 50 12.86 -10.23 -0.20
N ALA A 51 13.77 -10.09 0.75
CA ALA A 51 13.45 -10.16 2.18
C ALA A 51 12.50 -9.02 2.60
N GLY A 52 12.77 -7.80 2.16
CA GLY A 52 11.89 -6.66 2.39
C GLY A 52 10.49 -6.85 1.79
N ALA A 53 10.43 -7.34 0.54
CA ALA A 53 9.17 -7.66 -0.12
C ALA A 53 8.38 -8.73 0.64
N LEU A 54 9.02 -9.83 1.02
CA LEU A 54 8.39 -10.90 1.79
C LEU A 54 7.90 -10.42 3.16
N LEU A 55 8.74 -9.64 3.87
CA LEU A 55 8.37 -9.12 5.19
C LEU A 55 7.19 -8.16 5.11
N SER A 56 7.16 -7.25 4.12
CA SER A 56 6.05 -6.33 3.91
C SER A 56 4.77 -7.05 3.50
N ALA A 57 4.87 -8.03 2.59
CA ALA A 57 3.74 -8.86 2.19
C ALA A 57 3.14 -9.64 3.37
N LEU A 58 3.99 -10.21 4.24
CA LEU A 58 3.54 -10.95 5.42
C LEU A 58 3.03 -10.04 6.54
N ALA A 59 3.66 -8.87 6.75
CA ALA A 59 3.23 -7.90 7.75
C ALA A 59 1.99 -7.12 7.32
N GLN A 60 1.66 -7.10 6.02
CA GLN A 60 0.62 -6.25 5.41
C GLN A 60 0.76 -4.76 5.79
N SER A 61 1.99 -4.35 6.07
CA SER A 61 2.33 -2.98 6.48
C SER A 61 3.81 -2.68 6.17
N SER A 62 4.05 -1.92 5.11
CA SER A 62 5.40 -1.45 4.77
C SER A 62 5.98 -0.54 5.85
N SER A 63 5.16 0.32 6.47
CA SER A 63 5.61 1.23 7.52
C SER A 63 6.22 0.49 8.72
N ILE A 64 5.61 -0.63 9.16
CA ILE A 64 6.17 -1.44 10.24
C ILE A 64 7.54 -2.01 9.85
N VAL A 65 7.67 -2.51 8.61
CA VAL A 65 8.94 -3.09 8.13
C VAL A 65 10.00 -2.00 7.96
N VAL A 66 9.64 -0.83 7.43
CA VAL A 66 10.55 0.32 7.29
C VAL A 66 11.06 0.77 8.65
N LEU A 67 10.19 0.94 9.65
CA LEU A 67 10.59 1.30 11.02
C LEU A 67 11.50 0.24 11.65
N MET A 68 11.22 -1.03 11.43
CA MET A 68 12.10 -2.12 11.88
C MET A 68 13.47 -2.07 11.20
N VAL A 69 13.52 -1.83 9.89
CA VAL A 69 14.78 -1.68 9.14
C VAL A 69 15.57 -0.47 9.65
N ILE A 70 14.93 0.66 9.87
CA ILE A 70 15.54 1.86 10.45
C ILE A 70 16.16 1.52 11.81
N GLY A 71 15.43 0.85 12.70
CA GLY A 71 15.94 0.45 14.00
C GLY A 71 17.13 -0.53 13.91
N LEU A 72 17.12 -1.46 12.94
CA LEU A 72 18.24 -2.40 12.73
C LEU A 72 19.50 -1.70 12.18
N VAL A 73 19.33 -0.69 11.32
CA VAL A 73 20.43 0.15 10.82
C VAL A 73 21.00 1.01 11.94
N GLU A 74 20.13 1.64 12.74
CA GLU A 74 20.53 2.44 13.91
C GLU A 74 21.31 1.62 14.92
N GLY A 75 20.83 0.39 15.21
CA GLY A 75 21.51 -0.56 16.09
C GLY A 75 22.74 -1.23 15.49
N GLY A 76 23.16 -0.89 14.26
CA GLY A 76 24.32 -1.47 13.61
C GLY A 76 24.18 -2.95 13.22
N VAL A 77 22.98 -3.52 13.26
CA VAL A 77 22.72 -4.93 12.94
C VAL A 77 22.81 -5.19 11.43
N ILE A 78 22.41 -4.21 10.63
CA ILE A 78 22.51 -4.23 9.16
C ILE A 78 23.11 -2.93 8.66
N SER A 79 23.80 -2.98 7.50
CA SER A 79 24.37 -1.78 6.88
C SER A 79 23.26 -0.88 6.28
N GLU A 80 23.53 0.43 6.18
CA GLU A 80 22.65 1.40 5.53
C GLU A 80 22.26 0.95 4.11
N LYS A 81 23.24 0.46 3.35
CA LYS A 81 23.03 -0.03 1.98
C LYS A 81 22.04 -1.18 1.94
N ASN A 82 22.19 -2.16 2.83
CA ASN A 82 21.31 -3.31 2.91
C ASN A 82 19.91 -2.93 3.45
N GLY A 83 19.86 -2.02 4.42
CA GLY A 83 18.61 -1.46 4.90
C GLY A 83 17.83 -0.76 3.79
N LEU A 84 18.51 0.08 2.98
CA LEU A 84 17.86 0.73 1.84
C LEU A 84 17.35 -0.30 0.82
N ALA A 85 18.15 -1.33 0.50
CA ALA A 85 17.70 -2.40 -0.39
C ALA A 85 16.45 -3.11 0.12
N ALA A 86 16.40 -3.42 1.43
CA ALA A 86 15.20 -4.02 2.04
C ALA A 86 13.98 -3.10 1.93
N VAL A 87 14.15 -1.79 2.15
CA VAL A 87 13.05 -0.81 2.03
C VAL A 87 12.53 -0.72 0.59
N LEU A 88 13.40 -0.76 -0.43
CA LEU A 88 12.92 -0.85 -1.82
C LEU A 88 12.06 -2.11 -2.05
N GLY A 89 12.42 -3.22 -1.42
CA GLY A 89 11.61 -4.43 -1.45
C GLY A 89 10.25 -4.27 -0.82
N THR A 90 10.12 -3.48 0.27
CA THR A 90 8.83 -3.27 0.95
C THR A 90 7.79 -2.65 0.03
N GLU A 91 8.20 -1.85 -0.94
CA GLU A 91 7.29 -1.23 -1.92
C GLU A 91 6.59 -2.30 -2.78
N ILE A 92 7.33 -3.34 -3.22
CA ILE A 92 6.73 -4.50 -3.91
C ILE A 92 5.81 -5.26 -2.96
N GLY A 93 6.25 -5.55 -1.75
CA GLY A 93 5.48 -6.32 -0.77
C GLY A 93 4.14 -5.67 -0.40
N THR A 94 4.08 -4.34 -0.38
CA THR A 94 2.84 -3.57 -0.11
C THR A 94 1.76 -3.85 -1.15
N THR A 95 2.12 -4.20 -2.39
CA THR A 95 1.15 -4.44 -3.46
C THR A 95 0.29 -5.69 -3.22
N VAL A 96 0.76 -6.63 -2.41
CA VAL A 96 0.02 -7.84 -2.05
C VAL A 96 -1.32 -7.51 -1.39
N THR A 97 -1.38 -6.44 -0.59
CA THR A 97 -2.64 -5.96 0.00
C THR A 97 -3.65 -5.57 -1.09
N GLY A 98 -3.22 -4.79 -2.09
CA GLY A 98 -4.06 -4.41 -3.23
C GLY A 98 -4.56 -5.63 -4.00
N GLN A 99 -3.69 -6.62 -4.23
CA GLN A 99 -4.05 -7.86 -4.92
C GLN A 99 -5.10 -8.66 -4.14
N LEU A 100 -4.96 -8.77 -2.82
CA LEU A 100 -5.95 -9.44 -1.97
C LEU A 100 -7.31 -8.71 -1.99
N LEU A 101 -7.30 -7.38 -1.90
CA LEU A 101 -8.52 -6.55 -1.89
C LEU A 101 -9.21 -6.51 -3.26
N SER A 102 -8.49 -6.78 -4.34
CA SER A 102 -9.03 -6.83 -5.70
C SER A 102 -9.74 -8.14 -6.04
N ILE A 103 -9.70 -9.15 -5.15
CA ILE A 103 -10.42 -10.42 -5.36
C ILE A 103 -11.93 -10.14 -5.35
N PRO A 104 -12.69 -10.67 -6.34
CA PRO A 104 -14.13 -10.47 -6.39
C PRO A 104 -14.84 -10.96 -5.12
N HIS A 105 -15.78 -10.18 -4.60
CA HIS A 105 -16.50 -10.52 -3.36
C HIS A 105 -17.14 -11.92 -3.40
N LYS A 106 -17.74 -12.31 -4.52
CA LYS A 106 -18.35 -13.63 -4.66
C LYS A 106 -17.34 -14.75 -4.35
N THR A 107 -16.14 -14.65 -4.90
CA THR A 107 -15.06 -15.65 -4.67
C THR A 107 -14.67 -15.69 -3.18
N ILE A 108 -14.55 -14.53 -2.54
CA ILE A 108 -14.17 -14.45 -1.14
C ILE A 108 -15.24 -15.06 -0.23
N PHE A 109 -16.53 -14.84 -0.49
CA PHE A 109 -17.62 -15.42 0.28
C PHE A 109 -17.63 -16.96 0.28
N PHE A 110 -17.14 -17.60 -0.79
CA PHE A 110 -17.00 -19.06 -0.84
C PHE A 110 -15.70 -19.56 -0.20
N ILE A 111 -14.60 -18.86 -0.41
CA ILE A 111 -13.27 -19.30 0.06
C ILE A 111 -13.08 -19.07 1.55
N LEU A 112 -13.51 -17.93 2.10
CA LEU A 112 -13.28 -17.57 3.50
C LEU A 112 -13.88 -18.56 4.50
N PRO A 113 -15.16 -18.99 4.39
CA PRO A 113 -15.72 -20.00 5.30
C PRO A 113 -14.95 -21.31 5.24
N LEU A 114 -14.52 -21.75 4.05
CA LEU A 114 -13.75 -22.98 3.87
C LEU A 114 -12.41 -22.90 4.60
N ILE A 115 -11.68 -21.80 4.44
CA ILE A 115 -10.38 -21.59 5.12
C ILE A 115 -10.59 -21.47 6.64
N LEU A 116 -11.66 -20.82 7.10
CA LEU A 116 -12.00 -20.74 8.52
C LEU A 116 -12.25 -22.12 9.11
N ILE A 117 -13.06 -22.96 8.45
CA ILE A 117 -13.35 -24.33 8.89
C ILE A 117 -12.05 -25.14 8.97
N ILE A 118 -11.22 -25.12 7.91
CA ILE A 118 -9.92 -25.81 7.88
C ILE A 118 -9.03 -25.32 9.05
N SER A 119 -9.00 -24.02 9.31
CA SER A 119 -8.18 -23.45 10.39
C SER A 119 -8.66 -23.82 11.79
N MET A 120 -9.96 -24.14 11.95
CA MET A 120 -10.53 -24.61 13.22
C MET A 120 -10.12 -26.05 13.55
N VAL A 121 -9.97 -26.89 12.52
CA VAL A 121 -9.58 -28.31 12.69
C VAL A 121 -8.09 -28.45 13.04
N LEU A 122 -7.26 -27.47 12.67
CA LEU A 122 -5.80 -27.55 12.83
C LEU A 122 -5.32 -26.61 13.97
N PRO A 123 -5.03 -27.13 15.19
CA PRO A 123 -4.67 -26.32 16.37
C PRO A 123 -3.41 -25.46 16.17
N LYS A 124 -2.47 -25.90 15.31
CA LYS A 124 -1.24 -25.16 14.98
C LYS A 124 -1.48 -23.78 14.34
N PHE A 125 -2.69 -23.50 13.84
CA PHE A 125 -3.01 -22.30 13.07
C PHE A 125 -3.77 -21.21 13.85
N LYS A 126 -3.61 -21.14 15.19
CA LYS A 126 -4.31 -20.13 16.03
C LYS A 126 -4.12 -18.68 15.55
N ASN A 127 -2.89 -18.31 15.18
CA ASN A 127 -2.59 -16.96 14.67
C ASN A 127 -3.19 -16.75 13.27
N LEU A 128 -3.19 -17.77 12.41
CA LEU A 128 -3.81 -17.73 11.09
C LEU A 128 -5.33 -17.53 11.19
N ARG A 129 -6.02 -18.16 12.17
CA ARG A 129 -7.46 -17.93 12.41
C ARG A 129 -7.77 -16.46 12.69
N LYS A 130 -6.97 -15.82 13.57
CA LYS A 130 -7.12 -14.38 13.86
C LYS A 130 -6.95 -13.55 12.59
N THR A 131 -5.96 -13.86 11.76
CA THR A 131 -5.70 -13.17 10.51
C THR A 131 -6.84 -13.35 9.51
N ILE A 132 -7.38 -14.55 9.35
CA ILE A 132 -8.52 -14.84 8.47
C ILE A 132 -9.77 -14.11 8.95
N PHE A 133 -10.04 -14.08 10.25
CA PHE A 133 -11.16 -13.36 10.84
C PHE A 133 -11.09 -11.85 10.52
N TRP A 134 -9.94 -11.23 10.77
CA TRP A 134 -9.77 -9.80 10.44
C TRP A 134 -9.82 -9.52 8.95
N PHE A 135 -9.34 -10.45 8.11
CA PHE A 135 -9.48 -10.34 6.66
C PHE A 135 -10.94 -10.41 6.21
N ALA A 136 -11.73 -11.31 6.80
CA ALA A 136 -13.17 -11.38 6.51
C ALA A 136 -13.89 -10.07 6.88
N LEU A 137 -13.61 -9.53 8.09
CA LEU A 137 -14.16 -8.25 8.51
C LEU A 137 -13.71 -7.09 7.61
N LEU A 138 -12.45 -7.12 7.12
CA LEU A 138 -11.93 -6.13 6.19
C LEU A 138 -12.76 -6.09 4.89
N ILE A 139 -13.05 -7.25 4.31
CA ILE A 139 -13.87 -7.33 3.09
C ILE A 139 -15.30 -6.86 3.34
N ILE A 140 -15.90 -7.24 4.47
CA ILE A 140 -17.24 -6.81 4.85
C ILE A 140 -17.28 -5.28 5.03
N SER A 141 -16.31 -4.72 5.74
CA SER A 141 -16.23 -3.27 5.98
C SER A 141 -16.01 -2.49 4.68
N LEU A 142 -15.20 -3.02 3.76
CA LEU A 142 -15.00 -2.46 2.43
C LEU A 142 -16.30 -2.39 1.63
N TYR A 143 -17.09 -3.46 1.65
CA TYR A 143 -18.40 -3.50 0.99
C TYR A 143 -19.34 -2.46 1.59
N HIS A 144 -19.46 -2.39 2.92
CA HIS A 144 -20.32 -1.43 3.60
C HIS A 144 -19.90 0.02 3.38
N MET A 145 -18.59 0.31 3.25
CA MET A 145 -18.08 1.65 2.93
C MET A 145 -18.53 2.12 1.54
N GLY A 146 -18.76 1.21 0.58
CA GLY A 146 -19.24 1.54 -0.76
C GLY A 146 -20.69 2.01 -0.82
N LEU A 147 -21.53 1.61 0.14
CA LEU A 147 -22.96 1.94 0.13
C LEU A 147 -23.24 3.45 0.26
N PRO A 148 -22.71 4.17 1.26
CA PRO A 148 -22.91 5.61 1.39
C PRO A 148 -22.29 6.41 0.26
N VAL A 149 -21.17 5.94 -0.34
CA VAL A 149 -20.53 6.63 -1.46
C VAL A 149 -21.44 6.74 -2.67
N LYS A 150 -22.18 5.70 -3.02
CA LYS A 150 -23.19 5.75 -4.10
C LYS A 150 -24.23 6.85 -3.84
N GLY A 151 -24.66 7.02 -2.59
CA GLY A 151 -25.60 8.08 -2.21
C GLY A 151 -24.99 9.48 -2.28
N LEU A 152 -23.71 9.63 -1.92
CA LEU A 152 -22.97 10.92 -1.96
C LEU A 152 -22.67 11.36 -3.38
N THR A 153 -22.50 10.43 -4.31
CA THR A 153 -22.10 10.70 -5.70
C THR A 153 -23.25 10.63 -6.68
N SER A 154 -24.49 10.32 -6.22
CA SER A 154 -25.68 10.36 -7.06
C SER A 154 -25.94 11.75 -7.64
N ASN A 155 -26.55 11.81 -8.83
CA ASN A 155 -26.74 13.05 -9.61
C ASN A 155 -27.45 14.21 -8.89
N SER A 156 -28.12 13.94 -7.78
CA SER A 156 -28.81 14.94 -6.96
C SER A 156 -27.91 15.71 -5.97
N GLY A 157 -26.62 15.36 -5.87
CA GLY A 157 -25.70 15.95 -4.91
C GLY A 157 -24.43 16.53 -5.55
N ASN A 158 -24.37 17.86 -5.67
CA ASN A 158 -23.14 18.55 -6.03
C ASN A 158 -22.23 18.65 -4.77
N THR A 159 -21.76 17.50 -4.28
CA THR A 159 -20.94 17.45 -3.08
C THR A 159 -19.47 17.75 -3.40
N MET A 160 -18.77 18.40 -2.48
CA MET A 160 -17.34 18.67 -2.58
C MET A 160 -16.55 17.37 -2.89
N LEU A 161 -16.95 16.25 -2.28
CA LEU A 161 -16.33 14.94 -2.52
C LEU A 161 -16.46 14.53 -3.99
N ARG A 162 -17.64 14.67 -4.61
CA ARG A 162 -17.85 14.35 -6.01
C ARG A 162 -16.99 15.23 -6.93
N GLN A 163 -16.91 16.53 -6.64
CA GLN A 163 -16.07 17.44 -7.41
C GLN A 163 -14.60 17.07 -7.31
N LEU A 164 -14.10 16.74 -6.12
CA LEU A 164 -12.72 16.30 -5.92
C LEU A 164 -12.41 15.00 -6.68
N LEU A 165 -13.34 14.03 -6.70
CA LEU A 165 -13.17 12.77 -7.43
C LEU A 165 -13.21 12.98 -8.96
N LEU A 166 -14.10 13.83 -9.48
CA LEU A 166 -14.13 14.21 -10.89
C LEU A 166 -12.84 14.95 -11.30
N MET A 167 -12.33 15.83 -10.44
CA MET A 167 -11.05 16.50 -10.68
C MET A 167 -9.89 15.49 -10.65
N ALA A 168 -9.91 14.51 -9.76
CA ALA A 168 -8.91 13.45 -9.70
C ALA A 168 -8.93 12.58 -10.98
N ASN A 169 -10.10 12.28 -11.55
CA ASN A 169 -10.21 11.52 -12.79
C ASN A 169 -9.60 12.28 -13.99
N ASN A 170 -9.75 13.61 -14.02
CA ASN A 170 -9.32 14.44 -15.16
C ASN A 170 -7.91 15.02 -15.00
N LYS A 171 -7.39 15.13 -13.77
CA LYS A 171 -6.11 15.79 -13.46
C LYS A 171 -5.22 14.87 -12.63
N VAL A 172 -4.36 14.10 -13.29
CA VAL A 172 -3.47 13.13 -12.64
C VAL A 172 -2.62 13.75 -11.52
N HIS A 173 -2.10 14.97 -11.72
CA HIS A 173 -1.27 15.64 -10.70
C HIS A 173 -2.07 15.96 -9.43
N LEU A 174 -3.36 16.31 -9.58
CA LEU A 174 -4.24 16.52 -8.44
C LEU A 174 -4.55 15.19 -7.75
N ALA A 175 -4.78 14.11 -8.51
CA ALA A 175 -4.96 12.78 -7.94
C ALA A 175 -3.72 12.34 -7.13
N ILE A 176 -2.51 12.56 -7.68
CA ILE A 176 -1.25 12.28 -6.97
C ILE A 176 -1.17 13.09 -5.67
N PHE A 177 -1.48 14.39 -5.71
CA PHE A 177 -1.46 15.24 -4.52
C PHE A 177 -2.48 14.78 -3.46
N ILE A 178 -3.71 14.46 -3.86
CA ILE A 178 -4.75 13.94 -2.95
C ILE A 178 -4.28 12.62 -2.32
N GLY A 179 -3.74 11.71 -3.14
CA GLY A 179 -3.21 10.42 -2.67
C GLY A 179 -2.06 10.58 -1.66
N PHE A 180 -1.14 11.50 -1.95
CA PHE A 180 -0.06 11.88 -1.03
C PHE A 180 -0.62 12.41 0.30
N ALA A 181 -1.47 13.44 0.25
CA ALA A 181 -2.01 14.10 1.43
C ALA A 181 -2.83 13.12 2.30
N PHE A 182 -3.71 12.33 1.69
CA PHE A 182 -4.50 11.34 2.41
C PHE A 182 -3.61 10.30 3.10
N THR A 183 -2.64 9.74 2.39
CA THR A 183 -1.75 8.72 2.95
C THR A 183 -0.83 9.29 4.02
N ALA A 184 -0.34 10.52 3.87
CA ALA A 184 0.46 11.21 4.88
C ALA A 184 -0.32 11.42 6.18
N LEU A 185 -1.61 11.76 6.09
CA LEU A 185 -2.49 11.97 7.25
C LEU A 185 -2.87 10.63 7.93
N ILE A 186 -3.29 9.63 7.15
CA ILE A 186 -3.76 8.34 7.66
C ILE A 186 -2.59 7.39 7.98
N GLN A 187 -1.40 7.65 7.41
CA GLN A 187 -0.19 6.82 7.51
C GLN A 187 -0.39 5.38 7.04
N SER A 188 -1.28 5.19 6.04
CA SER A 188 -1.62 3.89 5.48
C SER A 188 -1.95 3.97 4.00
N SER A 189 -0.99 3.58 3.15
CA SER A 189 -1.22 3.45 1.70
C SER A 189 -2.18 2.32 1.37
N SER A 190 -2.20 1.25 2.16
CA SER A 190 -3.15 0.16 2.01
C SER A 190 -4.60 0.61 2.22
N ALA A 191 -4.83 1.55 3.16
CA ALA A 191 -6.15 2.13 3.37
C ALA A 191 -6.60 2.95 2.15
N LEU A 192 -5.71 3.76 1.57
CA LEU A 192 -6.03 4.49 0.34
C LEU A 192 -6.26 3.55 -0.85
N THR A 193 -5.42 2.50 -1.00
CA THR A 193 -5.60 1.49 -2.05
C THR A 193 -6.98 0.83 -1.95
N ALA A 194 -7.38 0.44 -0.75
CA ALA A 194 -8.70 -0.13 -0.49
C ALA A 194 -9.84 0.84 -0.83
N LEU A 195 -9.67 2.12 -0.45
CA LEU A 195 -10.64 3.17 -0.78
C LEU A 195 -10.72 3.38 -2.30
N ALA A 196 -9.59 3.46 -3.00
CA ALA A 196 -9.55 3.62 -4.46
C ALA A 196 -10.22 2.44 -5.18
N ILE A 197 -9.95 1.21 -4.76
CA ILE A 197 -10.61 -0.01 -5.26
C ILE A 197 -12.11 0.07 -5.04
N ASN A 198 -12.56 0.49 -3.85
CA ASN A 198 -13.98 0.60 -3.55
C ASN A 198 -14.68 1.68 -4.39
N LEU A 199 -14.08 2.88 -4.49
CA LEU A 199 -14.58 3.98 -5.32
C LEU A 199 -14.65 3.59 -6.81
N GLY A 200 -13.66 2.82 -7.28
CA GLY A 200 -13.67 2.25 -8.63
C GLY A 200 -14.83 1.27 -8.84
N ARG A 201 -15.04 0.32 -7.92
CA ARG A 201 -16.13 -0.66 -7.96
C ARG A 201 -17.51 0.00 -8.01
N VAL A 202 -17.71 1.10 -7.33
CA VAL A 202 -18.98 1.84 -7.36
C VAL A 202 -19.11 2.80 -8.55
N GLY A 203 -18.10 2.84 -9.43
CA GLY A 203 -18.13 3.62 -10.68
C GLY A 203 -17.91 5.13 -10.50
N VAL A 204 -17.33 5.55 -9.38
CA VAL A 204 -17.09 6.96 -9.06
C VAL A 204 -15.69 7.39 -9.43
N LEU A 205 -14.72 6.49 -9.27
CA LEU A 205 -13.32 6.72 -9.58
C LEU A 205 -12.95 5.91 -10.83
N GLU A 206 -12.42 6.61 -11.84
CA GLU A 206 -11.89 6.00 -13.05
C GLU A 206 -10.47 5.48 -12.83
N ILE A 207 -9.99 4.63 -13.73
CA ILE A 207 -8.65 4.03 -13.63
C ILE A 207 -7.54 5.10 -13.59
N THR A 208 -7.68 6.19 -14.35
CA THR A 208 -6.73 7.32 -14.37
C THR A 208 -6.61 7.98 -13.01
N GLY A 209 -7.76 8.35 -12.41
CA GLY A 209 -7.80 8.93 -11.06
C GLY A 209 -7.28 7.97 -10.00
N ALA A 210 -7.69 6.70 -10.08
CA ALA A 210 -7.27 5.67 -9.13
C ALA A 210 -5.75 5.47 -9.14
N LEU A 211 -5.14 5.34 -10.32
CA LEU A 211 -3.70 5.17 -10.45
C LEU A 211 -2.95 6.42 -10.00
N GLY A 212 -3.47 7.62 -10.28
CA GLY A 212 -2.91 8.86 -9.73
C GLY A 212 -2.89 8.88 -8.20
N LEU A 213 -4.01 8.50 -7.56
CA LEU A 213 -4.08 8.37 -6.10
C LEU A 213 -3.04 7.37 -5.56
N ILE A 214 -2.87 6.22 -6.21
CA ILE A 214 -1.92 5.18 -5.83
C ILE A 214 -0.47 5.68 -5.92
N LEU A 215 -0.12 6.41 -6.99
CA LEU A 215 1.20 7.01 -7.13
C LEU A 215 1.49 7.96 -5.96
N GLY A 216 0.53 8.83 -5.62
CA GLY A 216 0.66 9.73 -4.48
C GLY A 216 0.77 9.00 -3.14
N ALA A 217 0.03 7.89 -2.96
CA ALA A 217 0.07 7.08 -1.76
C ALA A 217 1.47 6.55 -1.44
N ASN A 218 2.23 6.14 -2.44
CA ASN A 218 3.59 5.65 -2.24
C ASN A 218 4.50 6.74 -1.63
N LEU A 219 4.41 7.96 -2.12
CA LEU A 219 5.17 9.08 -1.53
C LEU A 219 4.65 9.43 -0.13
N GLY A 220 3.33 9.39 0.09
CA GLY A 220 2.71 9.65 1.39
C GLY A 220 3.18 8.68 2.48
N THR A 221 3.45 7.43 2.11
CA THR A 221 3.98 6.42 3.04
C THR A 221 5.35 6.81 3.63
N CYS A 222 6.16 7.58 2.91
CA CYS A 222 7.47 8.04 3.39
C CYS A 222 7.37 8.92 4.63
N ILE A 223 6.24 9.60 4.85
CA ILE A 223 6.03 10.50 6.01
C ILE A 223 6.20 9.74 7.33
N THR A 224 5.80 8.47 7.42
CA THR A 224 6.02 7.65 8.62
C THR A 224 7.51 7.52 8.95
N GLY A 225 8.34 7.26 7.93
CA GLY A 225 9.80 7.19 8.06
C GLY A 225 10.40 8.56 8.43
N VAL A 226 9.91 9.65 7.80
CA VAL A 226 10.35 11.02 8.11
C VAL A 226 10.12 11.34 9.59
N LEU A 227 8.89 11.12 10.08
CA LEU A 227 8.55 11.38 11.49
C LEU A 227 9.43 10.56 12.45
N ALA A 228 9.66 9.28 12.13
CA ALA A 228 10.53 8.44 12.94
C ALA A 228 12.00 8.91 12.90
N SER A 229 12.47 9.44 11.76
CA SER A 229 13.89 9.79 11.55
C SER A 229 14.39 10.98 12.38
N PHE A 230 13.50 11.79 12.94
CA PHE A 230 13.92 12.95 13.74
C PHE A 230 14.78 12.57 14.95
N SER A 231 14.55 11.40 15.53
CA SER A 231 15.25 10.90 16.72
C SER A 231 16.45 9.99 16.39
N PHE A 232 16.79 9.78 15.10
CA PHE A 232 17.79 8.82 14.67
C PHE A 232 19.05 9.48 14.06
N SER A 233 20.13 8.69 13.97
CA SER A 233 21.41 9.11 13.39
C SER A 233 21.30 9.34 11.87
N LYS A 234 22.37 9.93 11.29
CA LYS A 234 22.49 10.07 9.83
C LYS A 234 22.36 8.75 9.07
N LYS A 235 22.83 7.64 9.67
CA LYS A 235 22.73 6.30 9.05
C LYS A 235 21.29 5.88 8.82
N ALA A 236 20.45 6.04 9.83
CA ALA A 236 19.02 5.73 9.73
C ALA A 236 18.30 6.70 8.79
N LYS A 237 18.68 7.98 8.78
CA LYS A 237 18.14 8.98 7.84
C LYS A 237 18.42 8.63 6.37
N THR A 238 19.54 7.94 6.08
CA THR A 238 19.85 7.43 4.72
C THR A 238 18.70 6.58 4.18
N ILE A 239 18.09 5.76 5.02
CA ILE A 239 16.96 4.90 4.62
C ILE A 239 15.76 5.72 4.19
N VAL A 240 15.40 6.71 4.98
CA VAL A 240 14.23 7.57 4.74
C VAL A 240 14.42 8.44 3.50
N VAL A 241 15.58 9.09 3.37
CA VAL A 241 15.91 9.91 2.19
C VAL A 241 15.92 9.04 0.93
N GLY A 242 16.48 7.83 1.02
CA GLY A 242 16.48 6.90 -0.10
C GLY A 242 15.08 6.46 -0.50
N GLN A 243 14.18 6.19 0.44
CA GLN A 243 12.79 5.85 0.16
C GLN A 243 12.05 7.02 -0.51
N ILE A 244 12.23 8.24 -0.01
CA ILE A 244 11.64 9.45 -0.61
C ILE A 244 12.10 9.63 -2.05
N LEU A 245 13.42 9.61 -2.27
CA LEU A 245 13.99 9.78 -3.61
C LEU A 245 13.52 8.69 -4.57
N PHE A 246 13.46 7.44 -4.12
CA PHE A 246 12.97 6.32 -4.91
C PHE A 246 11.52 6.55 -5.38
N ASN A 247 10.61 6.84 -4.45
CA ASN A 247 9.21 7.06 -4.76
C ASN A 247 9.01 8.32 -5.62
N PHE A 248 9.73 9.39 -5.31
CA PHE A 248 9.65 10.66 -6.06
C PHE A 248 10.12 10.49 -7.50
N LEU A 249 11.26 9.84 -7.74
CA LEU A 249 11.76 9.55 -9.09
C LEU A 249 10.79 8.64 -9.86
N GLY A 250 10.28 7.60 -9.22
CA GLY A 250 9.28 6.71 -9.84
C GLY A 250 8.03 7.47 -10.28
N ILE A 251 7.51 8.35 -9.43
CA ILE A 251 6.33 9.18 -9.74
C ILE A 251 6.62 10.12 -10.91
N ILE A 252 7.78 10.79 -10.93
CA ILE A 252 8.15 11.69 -12.05
C ILE A 252 8.19 10.90 -13.35
N ILE A 253 8.89 9.77 -13.40
CA ILE A 253 9.03 8.95 -14.61
C ILE A 253 7.65 8.50 -15.09
N ILE A 254 6.83 7.94 -14.22
CA ILE A 254 5.51 7.45 -14.59
C ILE A 254 4.57 8.60 -14.96
N SER A 255 4.67 9.79 -14.34
CA SER A 255 3.85 10.94 -14.68
C SER A 255 4.11 11.43 -16.11
N ILE A 256 5.36 11.35 -16.60
CA ILE A 256 5.72 11.71 -17.98
C ILE A 256 5.07 10.75 -18.99
N ILE A 257 5.02 9.45 -18.68
CA ILE A 257 4.49 8.40 -19.55
C ILE A 257 3.12 7.89 -19.07
N PHE A 258 2.37 8.70 -18.31
CA PHE A 258 1.18 8.24 -17.57
C PHE A 258 0.13 7.58 -18.45
N HIS A 259 -0.12 8.14 -19.64
CA HIS A 259 -1.07 7.56 -20.59
C HIS A 259 -0.64 6.14 -21.05
N HIS A 260 0.64 5.97 -21.38
CA HIS A 260 1.17 4.66 -21.76
C HIS A 260 1.15 3.66 -20.60
N TYR A 261 1.42 4.15 -19.38
CA TYR A 261 1.32 3.34 -18.17
C TYR A 261 -0.11 2.85 -17.93
N VAL A 262 -1.13 3.72 -18.05
CA VAL A 262 -2.54 3.32 -17.92
C VAL A 262 -2.92 2.28 -18.98
N ASN A 263 -2.56 2.51 -20.25
CA ASN A 263 -2.83 1.57 -21.33
C ASN A 263 -2.16 0.20 -21.09
N LEU A 264 -0.93 0.21 -20.60
CA LEU A 264 -0.22 -1.02 -20.26
C LEU A 264 -0.92 -1.78 -19.12
N VAL A 265 -1.37 -1.07 -18.08
CA VAL A 265 -2.14 -1.68 -16.98
C VAL A 265 -3.41 -2.34 -17.49
N ILE A 266 -4.15 -1.68 -18.38
CA ILE A 266 -5.36 -2.24 -18.98
C ILE A 266 -5.02 -3.48 -19.81
N LEU A 267 -3.97 -3.40 -20.65
CA LEU A 267 -3.53 -4.48 -21.52
C LEU A 267 -3.12 -5.76 -20.75
N ILE A 268 -2.36 -5.61 -19.66
CA ILE A 268 -1.88 -6.74 -18.86
C ILE A 268 -2.93 -7.28 -17.89
N THR A 269 -4.09 -6.62 -17.79
CA THR A 269 -5.16 -7.07 -16.87
C THR A 269 -6.19 -7.88 -17.67
N PRO A 270 -6.26 -9.22 -17.51
CA PRO A 270 -7.15 -10.08 -18.31
C PRO A 270 -8.64 -9.83 -18.09
N SER A 271 -9.01 -9.04 -17.08
CA SER A 271 -10.40 -8.72 -16.73
C SER A 271 -10.65 -7.23 -16.82
N ASN A 272 -11.86 -6.84 -17.24
CA ASN A 272 -12.30 -5.44 -17.23
C ASN A 272 -12.68 -4.94 -15.82
N LEU A 273 -12.34 -5.69 -14.78
CA LEU A 273 -12.63 -5.31 -13.40
C LEU A 273 -11.64 -4.21 -12.96
N ILE A 274 -12.16 -3.04 -12.66
CA ILE A 274 -11.36 -1.86 -12.28
C ILE A 274 -10.51 -2.13 -11.03
N GLU A 275 -11.01 -2.92 -10.07
CA GLU A 275 -10.25 -3.30 -8.88
C GLU A 275 -8.99 -4.09 -9.21
N ARG A 276 -9.05 -4.95 -10.22
CA ARG A 276 -7.88 -5.69 -10.71
C ARG A 276 -6.90 -4.79 -11.44
N GLN A 277 -7.41 -3.86 -12.26
CA GLN A 277 -6.58 -2.87 -12.94
C GLN A 277 -5.86 -1.97 -11.93
N ILE A 278 -6.53 -1.50 -10.88
CA ILE A 278 -5.92 -0.70 -9.81
C ILE A 278 -4.80 -1.48 -9.10
N ALA A 279 -5.07 -2.73 -8.70
CA ALA A 279 -4.08 -3.57 -8.03
C ALA A 279 -2.89 -3.91 -8.92
N ASN A 280 -3.13 -4.24 -10.19
CA ASN A 280 -2.07 -4.51 -11.17
C ASN A 280 -1.26 -3.25 -11.47
N GLY A 281 -1.89 -2.08 -11.54
CA GLY A 281 -1.21 -0.81 -11.70
C GLY A 281 -0.27 -0.54 -10.53
N GLN A 282 -0.73 -0.68 -9.29
CA GLN A 282 0.14 -0.55 -8.11
C GLN A 282 1.35 -1.51 -8.18
N THR A 283 1.09 -2.77 -8.53
CA THR A 283 2.16 -3.78 -8.63
C THR A 283 3.15 -3.43 -9.74
N LEU A 284 2.65 -3.04 -10.91
CA LEU A 284 3.47 -2.66 -12.05
C LEU A 284 4.35 -1.46 -11.73
N PHE A 285 3.80 -0.40 -11.13
CA PHE A 285 4.56 0.77 -10.72
C PHE A 285 5.73 0.42 -9.79
N ASN A 286 5.43 -0.30 -8.70
CA ASN A 286 6.46 -0.65 -7.71
C ASN A 286 7.50 -1.62 -8.27
N ALA A 287 7.07 -2.61 -9.06
CA ALA A 287 7.98 -3.55 -9.70
C ALA A 287 8.91 -2.86 -10.71
N LEU A 288 8.36 -2.02 -11.60
CA LEU A 288 9.15 -1.27 -12.57
C LEU A 288 10.14 -0.32 -11.90
N SER A 289 9.71 0.38 -10.84
CA SER A 289 10.59 1.28 -10.07
C SER A 289 11.76 0.53 -9.44
N VAL A 290 11.51 -0.63 -8.83
CA VAL A 290 12.58 -1.46 -8.25
C VAL A 290 13.50 -2.03 -9.33
N ILE A 291 12.93 -2.57 -10.42
CA ILE A 291 13.71 -3.13 -11.55
C ILE A 291 14.60 -2.05 -12.18
N ALA A 292 14.12 -0.82 -12.30
CA ALA A 292 14.89 0.29 -12.86
C ALA A 292 16.06 0.73 -11.94
N ILE A 293 15.84 0.74 -10.63
CA ILE A 293 16.87 1.17 -9.66
C ILE A 293 17.88 0.06 -9.34
N LEU A 294 17.47 -1.20 -9.37
CA LEU A 294 18.30 -2.33 -8.94
C LEU A 294 19.66 -2.43 -9.67
N PRO A 295 19.76 -2.30 -11.01
CA PRO A 295 21.03 -2.34 -11.73
C PRO A 295 21.97 -1.18 -11.35
N ILE A 296 21.39 -0.02 -11.05
CA ILE A 296 22.16 1.19 -10.70
C ILE A 296 22.16 1.46 -9.18
N PHE A 297 21.76 0.49 -8.37
CA PHE A 297 21.61 0.64 -6.92
C PHE A 297 22.87 1.18 -6.22
N PRO A 298 24.11 0.79 -6.57
CA PRO A 298 25.31 1.39 -5.98
C PRO A 298 25.45 2.89 -6.26
N ILE A 299 25.03 3.35 -7.45
CA ILE A 299 25.04 4.77 -7.83
C ILE A 299 23.93 5.50 -7.08
N PHE A 300 22.71 4.95 -7.08
CA PHE A 300 21.57 5.48 -6.33
C PHE A 300 21.92 5.67 -4.84
N TYR A 301 22.50 4.66 -4.18
CA TYR A 301 22.93 4.76 -2.79
C TYR A 301 23.95 5.88 -2.56
N ARG A 302 24.93 6.08 -3.48
CA ARG A 302 25.88 7.20 -3.38
C ARG A 302 25.19 8.56 -3.51
N ILE A 303 24.20 8.67 -4.39
CA ILE A 303 23.40 9.89 -4.53
C ILE A 303 22.66 10.17 -3.22
N VAL A 304 21.96 9.19 -2.67
CA VAL A 304 21.24 9.31 -1.39
C VAL A 304 22.16 9.85 -0.29
N LYS A 305 23.40 9.35 -0.20
CA LYS A 305 24.37 9.81 0.81
C LYS A 305 24.81 11.26 0.63
N LYS A 306 24.69 11.85 -0.54
CA LYS A 306 25.03 13.27 -0.76
C LYS A 306 23.99 14.23 -0.21
N PHE A 307 22.76 13.77 0.06
CA PHE A 307 21.68 14.57 0.64
C PHE A 307 21.72 14.61 2.19
N LEU A 308 22.71 14.00 2.82
CA LEU A 308 22.88 13.90 4.28
C LEU A 308 24.25 14.47 4.75
#